data_66adfda7bd6b4acc92e0ae8868cae906
#
_entry.id   66adfda7bd6b4acc92e0ae8868cae906
#
_cell.length_a   1.000
_cell.length_b   1.000
_cell.length_c   1.000
_cell.angle_alpha   90.00
_cell.angle_beta   90.00
_cell.angle_gamma   90.00
#
_symmetry.space_group_name_H-M   'P 1'
#
loop_
_entity.id
_entity.type
_entity.pdbx_description
1 polymer ?
#
loop_
_entity_poly.entity_id
_entity_poly.type
_entity_poly.pdbx_seq_one_letter_code
_entity_poly.pdbx_strand_id
1 'polypeptide(L)'
;KQQHYQRGQRNIPPSARASRRERSTHNRLWALLEKRAGTEDATRALFAAAVKEDRSDATAWMQWGQWEKRVQGPEIARDMFKNGLESGTTRLSGFLYQCWALLEQECGNDDVARELFCKGCKTCGNFAELWHGYAAFEANCGNVSRALEIVQEAESKLGSRVHEPLIYLASDLLILNGNVAEAERKL
;
A
#
# COMPACT_ATOMS: atom_id res chain seq x y z
N LYS A 1 20.18 -16.18 23.02
CA LYS A 1 19.53 -15.29 22.00
C LYS A 1 18.81 -14.10 22.66
N GLN A 2 18.08 -14.29 23.79
CA GLN A 2 17.43 -13.21 24.56
C GLN A 2 18.42 -12.17 25.13
N GLN A 3 19.62 -12.57 25.51
CA GLN A 3 20.64 -11.66 26.04
C GLN A 3 21.22 -10.72 24.96
N HIS A 4 21.26 -11.11 23.69
CA HIS A 4 21.69 -10.24 22.60
C HIS A 4 20.64 -9.16 22.26
N TYR A 5 19.35 -9.52 22.38
CA TYR A 5 18.25 -8.58 22.17
C TYR A 5 18.24 -7.47 23.24
N GLN A 6 18.43 -7.84 24.50
CA GLN A 6 18.50 -6.86 25.59
C GLN A 6 19.77 -5.99 25.54
N ARG A 7 20.88 -6.48 24.96
CA ARG A 7 22.09 -5.66 24.76
C ARG A 7 21.89 -4.57 23.68
N GLY A 8 21.16 -4.88 22.60
CA GLY A 8 20.84 -3.90 21.57
C GLY A 8 19.97 -2.75 22.08
N GLN A 9 19.01 -3.03 22.96
CA GLN A 9 18.14 -2.01 23.56
C GLN A 9 18.88 -1.06 24.53
N ARG A 10 19.98 -1.49 25.19
CA ARG A 10 20.69 -0.68 26.19
C ARG A 10 21.63 0.35 25.61
N ASN A 11 21.97 0.28 24.33
CA ASN A 11 23.01 1.12 23.72
C ASN A 11 22.50 2.19 22.77
N ILE A 12 21.17 2.33 22.59
CA ILE A 12 20.60 3.45 21.85
C ILE A 12 19.93 4.33 22.89
N PRO A 13 20.56 5.46 23.27
CA PRO A 13 19.85 6.41 24.10
C PRO A 13 18.63 6.87 23.30
N PRO A 14 17.39 6.76 23.83
CA PRO A 14 16.29 7.45 23.23
C PRO A 14 16.70 8.91 23.26
N SER A 15 17.00 9.53 22.12
CA SER A 15 17.25 10.95 22.11
C SER A 15 15.95 11.55 22.65
N ALA A 16 16.01 12.20 23.81
CA ALA A 16 14.86 12.84 24.48
C ALA A 16 14.21 13.93 23.61
N ARG A 17 14.69 14.10 22.37
CA ARG A 17 14.27 15.06 21.35
C ARG A 17 13.70 14.40 20.08
N ALA A 18 13.68 13.06 19.95
CA ALA A 18 13.13 12.43 18.76
C ALA A 18 11.61 12.70 18.65
N SER A 19 11.17 13.15 17.49
CA SER A 19 9.74 13.34 17.21
C SER A 19 8.99 12.01 17.24
N ARG A 20 7.65 12.04 17.40
CA ARG A 20 6.81 10.84 17.31
C ARG A 20 7.05 10.08 16.01
N ARG A 21 7.17 10.81 14.90
CA ARG A 21 7.42 10.24 13.57
C ARG A 21 8.78 9.53 13.49
N GLU A 22 9.82 10.10 14.07
CA GLU A 22 11.15 9.47 14.10
C GLU A 22 11.14 8.19 14.94
N ARG A 23 10.44 8.18 16.09
CA ARG A 23 10.30 6.96 16.91
C ARG A 23 9.47 5.89 16.20
N SER A 24 8.38 6.26 15.51
CA SER A 24 7.62 5.33 14.66
C SER A 24 8.51 4.73 13.58
N THR A 25 9.22 5.56 12.83
CA THR A 25 10.14 5.12 11.78
C THR A 25 11.22 4.18 12.34
N HIS A 26 11.80 4.50 13.49
CA HIS A 26 12.80 3.66 14.15
C HIS A 26 12.23 2.28 14.49
N ASN A 27 11.09 2.21 15.18
CA ASN A 27 10.45 0.96 15.55
C ASN A 27 10.08 0.12 14.32
N ARG A 28 9.59 0.76 13.27
CA ARG A 28 9.25 0.12 12.00
C ARG A 28 10.48 -0.47 11.32
N LEU A 29 11.60 0.24 11.27
CA LEU A 29 12.85 -0.28 10.69
C LEU A 29 13.39 -1.46 11.51
N TRP A 30 13.29 -1.40 12.83
CA TRP A 30 13.64 -2.53 13.69
C TRP A 30 12.74 -3.74 13.45
N ALA A 31 11.43 -3.54 13.29
CA ALA A 31 10.52 -4.63 12.91
C ALA A 31 10.92 -5.30 11.59
N LEU A 32 11.38 -4.52 10.60
CA LEU A 32 11.86 -5.06 9.31
C LEU A 32 13.15 -5.87 9.44
N LEU A 33 14.02 -5.53 10.39
CA LEU A 33 15.22 -6.32 10.70
C LEU A 33 14.83 -7.59 11.46
N GLU A 34 13.98 -7.47 12.49
CA GLU A 34 13.56 -8.56 13.33
C GLU A 34 12.83 -9.65 12.54
N LYS A 35 12.00 -9.29 11.57
CA LYS A 35 11.30 -10.26 10.71
C LYS A 35 12.24 -11.19 9.91
N ARG A 36 13.52 -10.87 9.80
CA ARG A 36 14.52 -11.68 9.08
C ARG A 36 15.22 -12.68 10.00
N ALA A 37 15.41 -12.34 11.25
CA ALA A 37 16.30 -13.11 12.16
C ALA A 37 15.70 -13.33 13.55
N GLY A 38 14.58 -12.70 13.87
CA GLY A 38 13.95 -12.68 15.19
C GLY A 38 12.71 -13.57 15.31
N THR A 39 11.93 -13.25 16.31
CA THR A 39 10.66 -13.93 16.59
C THR A 39 9.47 -13.15 16.08
N GLU A 40 8.38 -13.85 15.77
CA GLU A 40 7.13 -13.21 15.34
C GLU A 40 6.59 -12.25 16.41
N ASP A 41 6.66 -12.62 17.68
CA ASP A 41 6.19 -11.80 18.80
C ASP A 41 6.99 -10.50 18.92
N ALA A 42 8.32 -10.54 18.74
CA ALA A 42 9.16 -9.35 18.77
C ALA A 42 8.87 -8.45 17.56
N THR A 43 8.69 -9.03 16.38
CA THR A 43 8.33 -8.28 15.16
C THR A 43 6.98 -7.57 15.34
N ARG A 44 5.99 -8.28 15.86
CA ARG A 44 4.64 -7.74 16.13
C ARG A 44 4.67 -6.62 17.16
N ALA A 45 5.41 -6.81 18.25
CA ALA A 45 5.58 -5.80 19.28
C ALA A 45 6.21 -4.51 18.74
N LEU A 46 7.17 -4.61 17.81
CA LEU A 46 7.83 -3.46 17.20
C LEU A 46 6.90 -2.71 16.22
N PHE A 47 6.10 -3.41 15.43
CA PHE A 47 5.09 -2.76 14.59
C PHE A 47 4.01 -2.09 15.45
N ALA A 48 3.53 -2.75 16.51
CA ALA A 48 2.58 -2.17 17.45
C ALA A 48 3.15 -0.91 18.13
N ALA A 49 4.43 -0.92 18.51
CA ALA A 49 5.11 0.24 19.06
C ALA A 49 5.22 1.38 18.02
N ALA A 50 5.50 1.07 16.75
CA ALA A 50 5.57 2.07 15.69
C ALA A 50 4.23 2.82 15.53
N VAL A 51 3.13 2.09 15.38
CA VAL A 51 1.79 2.70 15.19
C VAL A 51 1.25 3.36 16.47
N LYS A 52 1.74 2.95 17.65
CA LYS A 52 1.44 3.62 18.93
C LYS A 52 2.12 4.99 19.02
N GLU A 53 3.36 5.09 18.54
CA GLU A 53 4.08 6.37 18.50
C GLU A 53 3.47 7.34 17.48
N ASP A 54 3.17 6.86 16.28
CA ASP A 54 2.52 7.65 15.24
C ASP A 54 1.42 6.84 14.54
N ARG A 55 0.17 7.05 14.96
CA ARG A 55 -1.00 6.38 14.37
C ARG A 55 -1.21 6.77 12.90
N SER A 56 -0.70 7.90 12.47
CA SER A 56 -0.80 8.37 11.08
C SER A 56 0.29 7.84 10.16
N ASP A 57 1.21 6.99 10.64
CA ASP A 57 2.24 6.32 9.82
C ASP A 57 1.62 5.20 8.97
N ALA A 58 1.06 5.57 7.82
CA ALA A 58 0.48 4.62 6.86
C ALA A 58 1.48 3.54 6.43
N THR A 59 2.78 3.88 6.38
CA THR A 59 3.83 2.91 6.01
C THR A 59 3.99 1.83 7.07
N ALA A 60 3.88 2.19 8.35
CA ALA A 60 3.92 1.22 9.43
C ALA A 60 2.72 0.25 9.37
N TRP A 61 1.51 0.77 9.18
CA TRP A 61 0.32 -0.04 9.01
C TRP A 61 0.38 -0.95 7.79
N MET A 62 0.82 -0.42 6.64
CA MET A 62 0.99 -1.17 5.40
C MET A 62 1.98 -2.34 5.57
N GLN A 63 3.16 -2.06 6.13
CA GLN A 63 4.19 -3.08 6.31
C GLN A 63 3.79 -4.13 7.34
N TRP A 64 3.08 -3.72 8.39
CA TRP A 64 2.51 -4.65 9.37
C TRP A 64 1.46 -5.56 8.74
N GLY A 65 0.48 -4.99 8.03
CA GLY A 65 -0.55 -5.76 7.33
C GLY A 65 0.03 -6.75 6.31
N GLN A 66 1.01 -6.33 5.50
CA GLN A 66 1.69 -7.22 4.57
C GLN A 66 2.49 -8.34 5.26
N TRP A 67 3.01 -8.08 6.45
CA TRP A 67 3.69 -9.09 7.22
C TRP A 67 2.70 -10.07 7.87
N GLU A 68 1.63 -9.58 8.51
CA GLU A 68 0.57 -10.42 9.10
C GLU A 68 -0.14 -11.29 8.05
N LYS A 69 -0.35 -10.78 6.84
CA LYS A 69 -0.88 -11.57 5.71
C LYS A 69 -0.12 -12.89 5.52
N ARG A 70 1.21 -12.86 5.68
CA ARG A 70 2.06 -14.05 5.50
C ARG A 70 2.12 -14.94 6.72
N VAL A 71 1.99 -14.38 7.92
CA VAL A 71 2.17 -15.09 9.19
C VAL A 71 0.85 -15.62 9.73
N GLN A 72 -0.19 -14.80 9.72
CA GLN A 72 -1.50 -15.11 10.33
C GLN A 72 -2.63 -15.23 9.29
N GLY A 73 -2.37 -14.81 8.05
CA GLY A 73 -3.35 -14.85 6.98
C GLY A 73 -4.09 -13.54 6.72
N PRO A 74 -5.06 -13.58 5.79
CA PRO A 74 -5.70 -12.38 5.26
C PRO A 74 -6.56 -11.62 6.28
N GLU A 75 -7.18 -12.32 7.24
CA GLU A 75 -8.10 -11.69 8.20
C GLU A 75 -7.40 -10.63 9.05
N ILE A 76 -6.25 -10.98 9.62
CA ILE A 76 -5.48 -10.04 10.45
C ILE A 76 -4.91 -8.90 9.60
N ALA A 77 -4.52 -9.18 8.35
CA ALA A 77 -4.07 -8.14 7.43
C ALA A 77 -5.16 -7.12 7.12
N ARG A 78 -6.42 -7.55 6.93
CA ARG A 78 -7.58 -6.68 6.76
C ARG A 78 -7.73 -5.72 7.93
N ASP A 79 -7.64 -6.23 9.16
CA ASP A 79 -7.72 -5.40 10.36
C ASP A 79 -6.63 -4.34 10.41
N MET A 80 -5.39 -4.70 10.00
CA MET A 80 -4.28 -3.75 9.96
C MET A 80 -4.52 -2.64 8.94
N PHE A 81 -4.96 -2.98 7.73
CA PHE A 81 -5.24 -1.98 6.70
C PHE A 81 -6.43 -1.08 7.08
N LYS A 82 -7.49 -1.66 7.63
CA LYS A 82 -8.66 -0.93 8.12
C LYS A 82 -8.27 0.05 9.23
N ASN A 83 -7.57 -0.42 10.26
CA ASN A 83 -7.10 0.40 11.38
C ASN A 83 -6.18 1.55 10.89
N GLY A 84 -5.33 1.27 9.91
CA GLY A 84 -4.49 2.27 9.28
C GLY A 84 -5.31 3.38 8.61
N LEU A 85 -6.34 3.03 7.85
CA LEU A 85 -7.23 4.00 7.20
C LEU A 85 -8.05 4.81 8.21
N GLU A 86 -8.55 4.18 9.28
CA GLU A 86 -9.32 4.83 10.34
C GLU A 86 -8.45 5.74 11.24
N SER A 87 -7.14 5.54 11.24
CA SER A 87 -6.19 6.34 12.03
C SER A 87 -5.93 7.75 11.48
N GLY A 88 -6.60 8.16 10.41
CA GLY A 88 -6.46 9.48 9.81
C GLY A 88 -5.18 9.67 8.99
N THR A 89 -4.64 8.58 8.44
CA THR A 89 -3.54 8.63 7.47
C THR A 89 -4.02 9.34 6.22
N THR A 90 -3.54 10.56 5.96
CA THR A 90 -4.06 11.35 4.84
C THR A 90 -3.22 11.26 3.58
N ARG A 91 -1.90 11.25 3.72
CA ARG A 91 -0.99 11.45 2.59
C ARG A 91 -0.57 10.15 1.88
N LEU A 92 -0.58 9.03 2.59
CA LEU A 92 -0.16 7.72 2.09
C LEU A 92 -1.28 6.67 2.20
N SER A 93 -2.51 7.10 2.41
CA SER A 93 -3.70 6.22 2.45
C SER A 93 -3.88 5.43 1.15
N GLY A 94 -3.42 5.99 0.01
CA GLY A 94 -3.43 5.32 -1.27
C GLY A 94 -2.74 3.96 -1.24
N PHE A 95 -1.60 3.84 -0.57
CA PHE A 95 -0.92 2.55 -0.38
C PHE A 95 -1.74 1.54 0.42
N LEU A 96 -2.46 2.00 1.45
CA LEU A 96 -3.30 1.11 2.27
C LEU A 96 -4.49 0.59 1.47
N TYR A 97 -5.16 1.47 0.70
CA TYR A 97 -6.24 1.07 -0.20
C TYR A 97 -5.74 0.06 -1.24
N GLN A 98 -4.59 0.32 -1.86
CA GLN A 98 -4.01 -0.57 -2.86
C GLN A 98 -3.66 -1.94 -2.25
N CYS A 99 -2.97 -1.98 -1.10
CA CYS A 99 -2.61 -3.23 -0.46
C CYS A 99 -3.82 -4.04 -0.03
N TRP A 100 -4.88 -3.38 0.47
CA TRP A 100 -6.11 -4.06 0.85
C TRP A 100 -6.87 -4.56 -0.38
N ALA A 101 -7.02 -3.75 -1.42
CA ALA A 101 -7.67 -4.18 -2.66
C ALA A 101 -6.97 -5.39 -3.31
N LEU A 102 -5.62 -5.37 -3.37
CA LEU A 102 -4.84 -6.51 -3.86
C LEU A 102 -5.00 -7.76 -2.98
N LEU A 103 -5.11 -7.59 -1.66
CA LEU A 103 -5.40 -8.71 -0.75
C LEU A 103 -6.77 -9.32 -1.06
N GLU A 104 -7.80 -8.50 -1.28
CA GLU A 104 -9.15 -8.98 -1.61
C GLU A 104 -9.18 -9.68 -2.98
N GLN A 105 -8.47 -9.15 -3.97
CA GLN A 105 -8.30 -9.80 -5.27
C GLN A 105 -7.66 -11.19 -5.13
N GLU A 106 -6.59 -11.31 -4.35
CA GLU A 106 -5.95 -12.62 -4.09
C GLU A 106 -6.87 -13.60 -3.34
N CYS A 107 -7.81 -13.08 -2.54
CA CYS A 107 -8.83 -13.89 -1.86
C CYS A 107 -10.03 -14.22 -2.74
N GLY A 108 -10.09 -13.72 -3.99
CA GLY A 108 -11.22 -13.90 -4.91
C GLY A 108 -12.41 -13.00 -4.62
N ASN A 109 -12.24 -11.96 -3.82
CA ASN A 109 -13.28 -11.00 -3.45
C ASN A 109 -13.25 -9.78 -4.38
N ASP A 110 -13.41 -10.00 -5.69
CA ASP A 110 -13.23 -8.96 -6.72
C ASP A 110 -14.16 -7.74 -6.53
N ASP A 111 -15.38 -7.93 -6.05
CA ASP A 111 -16.30 -6.82 -5.80
C ASP A 111 -15.79 -5.92 -4.68
N VAL A 112 -15.27 -6.50 -3.59
CA VAL A 112 -14.66 -5.74 -2.49
C VAL A 112 -13.39 -5.05 -2.94
N ALA A 113 -12.55 -5.71 -3.73
CA ALA A 113 -11.35 -5.11 -4.33
C ALA A 113 -11.71 -3.88 -5.17
N ARG A 114 -12.74 -3.98 -6.01
CA ARG A 114 -13.25 -2.88 -6.85
C ARG A 114 -13.74 -1.69 -6.02
N GLU A 115 -14.50 -1.95 -4.96
CA GLU A 115 -14.96 -0.92 -4.04
C GLU A 115 -13.81 -0.19 -3.36
N LEU A 116 -12.79 -0.93 -2.90
CA LEU A 116 -11.60 -0.37 -2.27
C LEU A 116 -10.77 0.50 -3.22
N PHE A 117 -10.55 0.04 -4.46
CA PHE A 117 -9.89 0.83 -5.49
C PHE A 117 -10.67 2.11 -5.79
N CYS A 118 -11.97 2.00 -6.04
CA CYS A 118 -12.83 3.15 -6.32
C CYS A 118 -12.82 4.17 -5.17
N LYS A 119 -12.98 3.72 -3.91
CA LYS A 119 -12.93 4.56 -2.73
C LYS A 119 -11.55 5.22 -2.56
N GLY A 120 -10.49 4.45 -2.79
CA GLY A 120 -9.12 4.94 -2.72
C GLY A 120 -8.84 6.04 -3.76
N CYS A 121 -9.22 5.85 -5.01
CA CYS A 121 -9.07 6.83 -6.09
C CYS A 121 -9.86 8.12 -5.82
N LYS A 122 -11.06 8.02 -5.22
CA LYS A 122 -11.83 9.19 -4.81
C LYS A 122 -11.18 9.96 -3.66
N THR A 123 -10.58 9.25 -2.71
CA THR A 123 -9.97 9.84 -1.51
C THR A 123 -8.54 10.35 -1.79
N CYS A 124 -7.79 9.62 -2.59
CA CYS A 124 -6.36 9.83 -2.87
C CYS A 124 -6.11 10.06 -4.37
N GLY A 125 -6.93 10.86 -5.03
CA GLY A 125 -6.95 11.03 -6.48
C GLY A 125 -5.64 11.49 -7.14
N ASN A 126 -4.68 11.96 -6.34
CA ASN A 126 -3.34 12.35 -6.78
C ASN A 126 -2.28 11.24 -6.62
N PHE A 127 -2.69 10.00 -6.30
CA PHE A 127 -1.80 8.86 -6.11
C PHE A 127 -1.81 7.95 -7.34
N ALA A 128 -0.81 8.14 -8.23
CA ALA A 128 -0.78 7.52 -9.56
C ALA A 128 -0.73 5.99 -9.51
N GLU A 129 -0.01 5.43 -8.54
CA GLU A 129 0.14 3.97 -8.37
C GLU A 129 -1.21 3.29 -8.08
N LEU A 130 -2.11 3.97 -7.38
CA LEU A 130 -3.45 3.44 -7.09
C LEU A 130 -4.32 3.38 -8.35
N TRP A 131 -4.25 4.43 -9.18
CA TRP A 131 -4.94 4.46 -10.48
C TRP A 131 -4.44 3.35 -11.41
N HIS A 132 -3.11 3.19 -11.48
CA HIS A 132 -2.49 2.10 -12.23
C HIS A 132 -2.97 0.73 -11.71
N GLY A 133 -2.93 0.50 -10.38
CA GLY A 133 -3.40 -0.72 -9.76
C GLY A 133 -4.88 -1.02 -10.06
N TYR A 134 -5.73 0.01 -10.05
CA TYR A 134 -7.16 -0.15 -10.37
C TYR A 134 -7.39 -0.49 -11.84
N ALA A 135 -6.74 0.21 -12.77
CA ALA A 135 -6.86 -0.08 -14.20
C ALA A 135 -6.33 -1.49 -14.53
N ALA A 136 -5.19 -1.88 -13.96
CA ALA A 136 -4.64 -3.23 -14.12
C ALA A 136 -5.57 -4.31 -13.53
N PHE A 137 -6.20 -4.06 -12.38
CA PHE A 137 -7.19 -4.95 -11.79
C PHE A 137 -8.38 -5.20 -12.74
N GLU A 138 -9.00 -4.14 -13.27
CA GLU A 138 -10.13 -4.29 -14.20
C GLU A 138 -9.71 -4.97 -15.52
N ALA A 139 -8.51 -4.67 -16.02
CA ALA A 139 -7.96 -5.38 -17.19
C ALA A 139 -7.81 -6.87 -16.94
N ASN A 140 -7.29 -7.27 -15.77
CA ASN A 140 -7.16 -8.68 -15.37
C ASN A 140 -8.52 -9.37 -15.20
N CYS A 141 -9.57 -8.64 -14.83
CA CYS A 141 -10.95 -9.13 -14.80
C CYS A 141 -11.59 -9.22 -16.19
N GLY A 142 -10.87 -8.85 -17.27
CA GLY A 142 -11.38 -8.83 -18.64
C GLY A 142 -12.17 -7.57 -19.00
N ASN A 143 -12.26 -6.59 -18.11
CA ASN A 143 -13.03 -5.35 -18.28
C ASN A 143 -12.19 -4.26 -18.97
N VAL A 144 -11.66 -4.52 -20.18
CA VAL A 144 -10.75 -3.62 -20.89
C VAL A 144 -11.33 -2.21 -21.08
N SER A 145 -12.61 -2.11 -21.45
CA SER A 145 -13.28 -0.80 -21.62
C SER A 145 -13.31 -0.01 -20.31
N ARG A 146 -13.60 -0.69 -19.19
CA ARG A 146 -13.60 -0.05 -17.87
C ARG A 146 -12.19 0.38 -17.45
N ALA A 147 -11.18 -0.44 -17.73
CA ALA A 147 -9.78 -0.09 -17.46
C ALA A 147 -9.36 1.17 -18.23
N LEU A 148 -9.77 1.33 -19.50
CA LEU A 148 -9.53 2.55 -20.30
C LEU A 148 -10.23 3.78 -19.70
N GLU A 149 -11.48 3.66 -19.26
CA GLU A 149 -12.19 4.76 -18.56
C GLU A 149 -11.43 5.21 -17.31
N ILE A 150 -10.91 4.26 -16.51
CA ILE A 150 -10.13 4.54 -15.30
C ILE A 150 -8.83 5.27 -15.66
N VAL A 151 -8.16 4.86 -16.73
CA VAL A 151 -6.95 5.56 -17.22
C VAL A 151 -7.27 6.99 -17.62
N GLN A 152 -8.35 7.25 -18.36
CA GLN A 152 -8.76 8.60 -18.75
C GLN A 152 -9.11 9.46 -17.52
N GLU A 153 -9.80 8.88 -16.53
CA GLU A 153 -10.09 9.58 -15.28
C GLU A 153 -8.80 9.91 -14.52
N ALA A 154 -7.85 8.96 -14.47
CA ALA A 154 -6.53 9.16 -13.86
C ALA A 154 -5.75 10.31 -14.56
N GLU A 155 -5.70 10.34 -15.88
CA GLU A 155 -5.04 11.40 -16.65
C GLU A 155 -5.65 12.77 -16.33
N SER A 156 -6.98 12.86 -16.26
CA SER A 156 -7.69 14.09 -15.88
C SER A 156 -7.32 14.57 -14.46
N LYS A 157 -7.15 13.66 -13.50
CA LYS A 157 -6.85 13.96 -12.08
C LYS A 157 -5.37 14.26 -11.84
N LEU A 158 -4.50 13.51 -12.49
CA LEU A 158 -3.06 13.57 -12.29
C LEU A 158 -2.40 14.68 -13.12
N GLY A 159 -2.92 15.01 -14.30
CA GLY A 159 -2.34 15.97 -15.23
C GLY A 159 -0.89 15.59 -15.56
N SER A 160 0.06 16.49 -15.32
CA SER A 160 1.50 16.25 -15.57
C SER A 160 2.15 15.23 -14.62
N ARG A 161 1.42 14.70 -13.65
CA ARG A 161 1.91 13.68 -12.68
C ARG A 161 1.56 12.26 -13.09
N VAL A 162 1.09 12.05 -14.30
CA VAL A 162 0.92 10.71 -14.88
C VAL A 162 2.31 10.08 -14.98
N HIS A 163 2.47 8.87 -14.44
CA HIS A 163 3.75 8.18 -14.46
C HIS A 163 3.82 7.14 -15.59
N GLU A 164 5.04 6.83 -16.04
CA GLU A 164 5.28 5.92 -17.17
C GLU A 164 4.51 4.59 -17.11
N PRO A 165 4.44 3.86 -15.96
CA PRO A 165 3.69 2.61 -15.91
C PRO A 165 2.21 2.73 -16.29
N LEU A 166 1.57 3.86 -15.98
CA LEU A 166 0.18 4.08 -16.38
C LEU A 166 0.05 4.36 -17.89
N ILE A 167 1.05 5.04 -18.48
CA ILE A 167 1.10 5.30 -19.93
C ILE A 167 1.27 3.97 -20.69
N TYR A 168 2.19 3.12 -20.27
CA TYR A 168 2.39 1.79 -20.89
C TYR A 168 1.14 0.93 -20.78
N LEU A 169 0.53 0.86 -19.59
CA LEU A 169 -0.73 0.13 -19.41
C LEU A 169 -1.84 0.68 -20.34
N ALA A 170 -1.94 2.01 -20.47
CA ALA A 170 -2.90 2.64 -21.39
C ALA A 170 -2.67 2.21 -22.84
N SER A 171 -1.41 2.18 -23.28
CA SER A 171 -1.06 1.75 -24.63
C SER A 171 -1.39 0.28 -24.87
N ASP A 172 -1.07 -0.60 -23.93
CA ASP A 172 -1.42 -2.03 -24.01
C ASP A 172 -2.94 -2.23 -24.08
N LEU A 173 -3.70 -1.52 -23.25
CA LEU A 173 -5.17 -1.58 -23.25
C LEU A 173 -5.77 -1.07 -24.57
N LEU A 174 -5.21 -0.02 -25.17
CA LEU A 174 -5.64 0.49 -26.47
C LEU A 174 -5.37 -0.51 -27.59
N ILE A 175 -4.23 -1.19 -27.57
CA ILE A 175 -3.91 -2.28 -28.52
C ILE A 175 -4.92 -3.42 -28.38
N LEU A 176 -5.18 -3.86 -27.14
CA LEU A 176 -6.18 -4.91 -26.87
C LEU A 176 -7.59 -4.52 -27.31
N ASN A 177 -7.91 -3.24 -27.25
CA ASN A 177 -9.20 -2.69 -27.70
C ASN A 177 -9.24 -2.39 -29.22
N GLY A 178 -8.17 -2.68 -29.97
CA GLY A 178 -8.09 -2.47 -31.43
C GLY A 178 -7.69 -1.05 -31.85
N ASN A 179 -7.33 -0.17 -30.94
CA ASN A 179 -7.00 1.24 -31.20
C ASN A 179 -5.47 1.49 -31.31
N VAL A 180 -4.81 0.77 -32.22
CA VAL A 180 -3.34 0.80 -32.37
C VAL A 180 -2.80 2.21 -32.64
N ALA A 181 -3.46 2.98 -33.51
CA ALA A 181 -3.05 4.34 -33.86
C ALA A 181 -3.10 5.33 -32.65
N GLU A 182 -3.95 5.08 -31.68
CA GLU A 182 -4.01 5.88 -30.45
C GLU A 182 -2.95 5.43 -29.46
N ALA A 183 -2.68 4.13 -29.38
CA ALA A 183 -1.61 3.59 -28.56
C ALA A 183 -0.24 4.15 -28.95
N GLU A 184 0.07 4.20 -30.26
CA GLU A 184 1.33 4.78 -30.79
C GLU A 184 1.49 6.28 -30.46
N ARG A 185 0.39 7.02 -30.34
CA ARG A 185 0.44 8.46 -29.97
C ARG A 185 0.66 8.70 -28.49
N LYS A 186 0.43 7.69 -27.64
CA LYS A 186 0.63 7.80 -26.20
C LYS A 186 2.06 7.46 -25.75
N LEU A 187 2.79 6.71 -26.56
CA LEU A 187 4.19 6.35 -26.33
C LEU A 187 5.12 7.45 -26.82
#